data_c8dc94fee57d63a382de6635cf5fc9b3
#
_entry.id   c8dc94fee57d63a382de6635cf5fc9b3
#
_cell.length_a   1.000
_cell.length_b   1.000
_cell.length_c   1.000
_cell.angle_alpha   90.00
_cell.angle_beta   90.00
_cell.angle_gamma   90.00
#
_symmetry.space_group_name_H-M   'P 1'
#
loop_
_entity.id
_entity.type
_entity.pdbx_description
1 polymer ?
#
loop_
_entity_poly.entity_id
_entity_poly.type
_entity_poly.pdbx_seq_one_letter_code
_entity_poly.pdbx_strand_id
1 'polypeptide(L)'
;MDSGSRYPGAFIHRTALVEADSIGEGTRVWAFCNLLPGSRIGRNCQICDRVFIETGAVLGDNVTVKCGASIWNGITLEDGVFVGPGVAFTNDPHPRSGSHLAEYPRTLVKEWASLGAGAIVLPGVRIGRYAMIGAGAVVTADIEDFALVVGNPGRRIGWVCVCGEQLIDAGDVLGCRAGCRRSYRRSEGGIALAGGSADPRSA
;
A
#
# COMPACT_ATOMS: atom_id res chain seq x y z
N MET A 1 -1.32 -14.02 -31.98
CA MET A 1 -0.74 -15.00 -31.05
C MET A 1 0.63 -14.46 -30.69
N ASP A 2 0.75 -13.79 -29.58
CA ASP A 2 2.02 -13.16 -29.15
C ASP A 2 2.79 -14.20 -28.31
N SER A 3 3.56 -15.02 -29.03
CA SER A 3 4.34 -16.13 -28.46
C SER A 3 5.67 -15.60 -27.92
N GLY A 4 5.66 -14.67 -26.96
CA GLY A 4 6.89 -14.15 -26.42
C GLY A 4 6.76 -13.01 -25.42
N SER A 5 5.60 -12.80 -24.83
CA SER A 5 5.51 -11.78 -23.77
C SER A 5 6.42 -12.14 -22.61
N ARG A 6 7.33 -11.25 -22.24
CA ARG A 6 8.20 -11.39 -21.06
C ARG A 6 7.38 -11.61 -19.76
N TYR A 7 6.10 -11.20 -19.75
CA TYR A 7 5.20 -11.28 -18.63
C TYR A 7 3.90 -12.00 -19.03
N PRO A 8 3.87 -13.33 -19.04
CA PRO A 8 2.70 -14.09 -19.46
C PRO A 8 1.48 -13.78 -18.61
N GLY A 9 0.32 -13.55 -19.25
CA GLY A 9 -0.95 -13.26 -18.57
C GLY A 9 -1.08 -11.84 -18.00
N ALA A 10 -0.06 -10.96 -18.11
CA ALA A 10 -0.15 -9.58 -17.73
C ALA A 10 -0.52 -8.68 -18.92
N PHE A 11 -1.26 -7.61 -18.66
CA PHE A 11 -1.52 -6.55 -19.63
C PHE A 11 -0.50 -5.41 -19.45
N ILE A 12 0.25 -5.10 -20.50
CA ILE A 12 1.19 -3.97 -20.52
C ILE A 12 0.74 -2.98 -21.58
N HIS A 13 0.41 -1.75 -21.17
CA HIS A 13 0.07 -0.70 -22.13
C HIS A 13 1.28 -0.35 -23.00
N ARG A 14 1.06 -0.14 -24.29
CA ARG A 14 2.13 0.09 -25.30
C ARG A 14 3.07 1.27 -25.01
N THR A 15 2.65 2.23 -24.18
CA THR A 15 3.47 3.40 -23.79
C THR A 15 4.14 3.25 -22.43
N ALA A 16 3.97 2.10 -21.77
CA ALA A 16 4.70 1.81 -20.53
C ALA A 16 6.10 1.29 -20.86
N LEU A 17 7.10 1.75 -20.09
CA LEU A 17 8.45 1.20 -20.10
C LEU A 17 8.56 0.20 -18.96
N VAL A 18 8.67 -1.09 -19.29
CA VAL A 18 8.60 -2.16 -18.30
C VAL A 18 9.79 -3.10 -18.44
N GLU A 19 10.66 -3.05 -17.44
CA GLU A 19 11.87 -3.87 -17.32
C GLU A 19 11.92 -4.69 -16.03
N ALA A 20 10.82 -4.73 -15.27
CA ALA A 20 10.69 -5.47 -14.00
C ALA A 20 11.20 -6.92 -14.13
N ASP A 21 11.70 -7.49 -13.04
CA ASP A 21 12.15 -8.90 -13.02
C ASP A 21 10.97 -9.86 -13.15
N SER A 22 9.84 -9.52 -12.53
CA SER A 22 8.61 -10.30 -12.62
C SER A 22 7.36 -9.44 -12.53
N ILE A 23 6.33 -9.85 -13.30
CA ILE A 23 4.96 -9.34 -13.17
C ILE A 23 4.03 -10.54 -13.23
N GLY A 24 3.21 -10.71 -12.17
CA GLY A 24 2.30 -11.83 -12.04
C GLY A 24 1.11 -11.74 -13.00
N GLU A 25 0.52 -12.90 -13.26
CA GLU A 25 -0.67 -13.06 -14.10
C GLU A 25 -1.82 -12.16 -13.63
N GLY A 26 -2.63 -11.66 -14.55
CA GLY A 26 -3.78 -10.79 -14.29
C GLY A 26 -3.40 -9.34 -13.94
N THR A 27 -2.11 -9.03 -13.76
CA THR A 27 -1.65 -7.65 -13.49
C THR A 27 -1.78 -6.78 -14.72
N ARG A 28 -2.20 -5.53 -14.52
CA ARG A 28 -2.39 -4.54 -15.56
C ARG A 28 -1.50 -3.33 -15.31
N VAL A 29 -0.60 -3.05 -16.24
CA VAL A 29 0.26 -1.86 -16.23
C VAL A 29 -0.24 -0.89 -17.28
N TRP A 30 -0.67 0.29 -16.84
CA TRP A 30 -1.30 1.30 -17.68
C TRP A 30 -0.28 2.26 -18.31
N ALA A 31 -0.78 3.33 -18.92
CA ALA A 31 0.02 4.21 -19.76
C ALA A 31 1.11 4.97 -19.00
N PHE A 32 2.25 5.13 -19.65
CA PHE A 32 3.39 5.94 -19.17
C PHE A 32 3.96 5.51 -17.82
N CYS A 33 3.73 4.27 -17.41
CA CYS A 33 4.42 3.68 -16.28
C CYS A 33 5.89 3.42 -16.62
N ASN A 34 6.76 3.51 -15.61
CA ASN A 34 8.17 3.13 -15.72
C ASN A 34 8.52 2.17 -14.56
N LEU A 35 8.76 0.91 -14.89
CA LEU A 35 9.08 -0.17 -13.95
C LEU A 35 10.50 -0.64 -14.23
N LEU A 36 11.41 -0.36 -13.30
CA LEU A 36 12.83 -0.63 -13.48
C LEU A 36 13.21 -2.10 -13.26
N PRO A 37 14.35 -2.57 -13.80
CA PRO A 37 14.92 -3.88 -13.51
C PRO A 37 15.09 -4.08 -11.98
N GLY A 38 14.94 -5.30 -11.49
CA GLY A 38 15.04 -5.61 -10.06
C GLY A 38 13.75 -5.34 -9.27
N SER A 39 12.73 -4.72 -9.86
CA SER A 39 11.40 -4.62 -9.24
C SER A 39 10.60 -5.91 -9.44
N ARG A 40 9.75 -6.24 -8.48
CA ARG A 40 8.88 -7.44 -8.53
C ARG A 40 7.44 -7.08 -8.22
N ILE A 41 6.53 -7.46 -9.08
CA ILE A 41 5.11 -7.19 -8.97
C ILE A 41 4.35 -8.51 -8.98
N GLY A 42 3.46 -8.71 -8.01
CA GLY A 42 2.62 -9.88 -7.86
C GLY A 42 1.51 -9.97 -8.90
N ARG A 43 0.52 -10.83 -8.63
CA ARG A 43 -0.62 -11.12 -9.49
C ARG A 43 -1.77 -10.15 -9.27
N ASN A 44 -2.63 -10.00 -10.29
CA ASN A 44 -3.88 -9.21 -10.24
C ASN A 44 -3.69 -7.77 -9.77
N CYS A 45 -2.50 -7.18 -9.94
CA CYS A 45 -2.23 -5.80 -9.57
C CYS A 45 -2.80 -4.80 -10.59
N GLN A 46 -3.10 -3.58 -10.13
CA GLN A 46 -3.50 -2.46 -10.98
C GLN A 46 -2.45 -1.35 -10.83
N ILE A 47 -1.59 -1.20 -11.81
CA ILE A 47 -0.56 -0.15 -11.84
C ILE A 47 -1.04 0.93 -12.80
N CYS A 48 -1.64 2.00 -12.24
CA CYS A 48 -2.28 3.06 -13.02
C CYS A 48 -1.26 3.99 -13.68
N ASP A 49 -1.76 4.93 -14.48
CA ASP A 49 -0.92 5.78 -15.34
C ASP A 49 0.16 6.55 -14.56
N ARG A 50 1.34 6.68 -15.16
CA ARG A 50 2.49 7.46 -14.64
C ARG A 50 2.99 6.97 -13.27
N VAL A 51 2.82 5.71 -12.96
CA VAL A 51 3.45 5.10 -11.78
C VAL A 51 4.92 4.81 -12.09
N PHE A 52 5.79 5.13 -11.13
CA PHE A 52 7.20 4.77 -11.16
C PHE A 52 7.48 3.70 -10.10
N ILE A 53 8.15 2.62 -10.49
CA ILE A 53 8.58 1.55 -9.58
C ILE A 53 10.08 1.32 -9.76
N GLU A 54 10.83 1.59 -8.71
CA GLU A 54 12.30 1.52 -8.71
C GLU A 54 12.82 0.11 -8.49
N THR A 55 14.07 -0.10 -8.86
CA THR A 55 14.84 -1.31 -8.56
C THR A 55 14.74 -1.67 -7.08
N GLY A 56 14.48 -2.94 -6.76
CA GLY A 56 14.38 -3.43 -5.39
C GLY A 56 13.02 -3.21 -4.71
N ALA A 57 12.09 -2.49 -5.33
CA ALA A 57 10.72 -2.39 -4.84
C ALA A 57 9.96 -3.71 -5.05
N VAL A 58 9.12 -4.08 -4.08
CA VAL A 58 8.36 -5.34 -4.09
C VAL A 58 6.87 -5.07 -3.84
N LEU A 59 6.03 -5.55 -4.75
CA LEU A 59 4.57 -5.52 -4.61
C LEU A 59 4.03 -6.95 -4.57
N GLY A 60 3.21 -7.25 -3.57
CA GLY A 60 2.47 -8.50 -3.43
C GLY A 60 1.33 -8.63 -4.46
N ASP A 61 0.42 -9.55 -4.21
CA ASP A 61 -0.74 -9.82 -5.05
C ASP A 61 -1.87 -8.81 -4.80
N ASN A 62 -2.72 -8.54 -5.78
CA ASN A 62 -3.91 -7.67 -5.69
C ASN A 62 -3.62 -6.21 -5.28
N VAL A 63 -2.40 -5.73 -5.44
CA VAL A 63 -2.01 -4.35 -5.12
C VAL A 63 -2.58 -3.38 -6.15
N THR A 64 -3.12 -2.27 -5.67
CA THR A 64 -3.55 -1.16 -6.54
C THR A 64 -2.69 0.07 -6.28
N VAL A 65 -1.97 0.53 -7.30
CA VAL A 65 -1.21 1.79 -7.26
C VAL A 65 -1.85 2.77 -8.23
N LYS A 66 -2.41 3.85 -7.68
CA LYS A 66 -3.08 4.90 -8.47
C LYS A 66 -2.07 5.86 -9.11
N CYS A 67 -2.59 6.65 -10.05
CA CYS A 67 -1.78 7.51 -10.94
C CYS A 67 -0.79 8.40 -10.17
N GLY A 68 0.45 8.52 -10.71
CA GLY A 68 1.45 9.46 -10.25
C GLY A 68 2.14 9.10 -8.93
N ALA A 69 1.91 7.91 -8.38
CA ALA A 69 2.67 7.45 -7.22
C ALA A 69 4.05 6.91 -7.64
N SER A 70 5.04 7.03 -6.75
CA SER A 70 6.39 6.50 -6.94
C SER A 70 6.74 5.54 -5.81
N ILE A 71 7.16 4.33 -6.19
CA ILE A 71 7.56 3.28 -5.24
C ILE A 71 9.08 3.10 -5.38
N TRP A 72 9.81 3.61 -4.40
CA TRP A 72 11.27 3.64 -4.40
C TRP A 72 11.90 2.35 -3.88
N ASN A 73 13.22 2.24 -4.04
CA ASN A 73 14.03 1.18 -3.43
C ASN A 73 13.79 1.09 -1.91
N GLY A 74 13.73 -0.14 -1.37
CA GLY A 74 13.47 -0.39 0.04
C GLY A 74 11.99 -0.45 0.43
N ILE A 75 11.06 -0.20 -0.51
CA ILE A 75 9.62 -0.24 -0.24
C ILE A 75 9.04 -1.60 -0.59
N THR A 76 8.31 -2.18 0.36
CA THR A 76 7.51 -3.39 0.17
C THR A 76 6.04 -3.07 0.43
N LEU A 77 5.18 -3.40 -0.53
CA LEU A 77 3.73 -3.39 -0.40
C LEU A 77 3.25 -4.84 -0.36
N GLU A 78 2.65 -5.28 0.75
CA GLU A 78 2.07 -6.62 0.86
C GLU A 78 0.76 -6.73 0.07
N ASP A 79 0.12 -7.90 0.12
CA ASP A 79 -1.08 -8.21 -0.66
C ASP A 79 -2.23 -7.25 -0.37
N GLY A 80 -2.97 -6.89 -1.42
CA GLY A 80 -4.18 -6.08 -1.32
C GLY A 80 -3.96 -4.61 -0.94
N VAL A 81 -2.73 -4.13 -0.84
CA VAL A 81 -2.45 -2.73 -0.52
C VAL A 81 -3.02 -1.80 -1.57
N PHE A 82 -3.67 -0.74 -1.11
CA PHE A 82 -4.16 0.35 -1.95
C PHE A 82 -3.32 1.62 -1.75
N VAL A 83 -2.71 2.09 -2.83
CA VAL A 83 -1.96 3.36 -2.87
C VAL A 83 -2.74 4.38 -3.69
N GLY A 84 -3.23 5.41 -3.03
CA GLY A 84 -4.02 6.50 -3.63
C GLY A 84 -3.21 7.36 -4.62
N PRO A 85 -3.88 8.18 -5.43
CA PRO A 85 -3.22 9.03 -6.42
C PRO A 85 -2.26 10.02 -5.74
N GLY A 86 -1.06 10.18 -6.33
CA GLY A 86 -0.07 11.12 -5.84
C GLY A 86 0.49 10.84 -4.45
N VAL A 87 0.34 9.62 -3.93
CA VAL A 87 1.03 9.22 -2.70
C VAL A 87 2.54 9.30 -2.92
N ALA A 88 3.23 9.95 -2.00
CA ALA A 88 4.67 10.13 -2.03
C ALA A 88 5.35 9.30 -0.94
N PHE A 89 5.99 8.21 -1.33
CA PHE A 89 6.96 7.56 -0.47
C PHE A 89 8.30 8.28 -0.53
N THR A 90 9.04 8.25 0.55
CA THR A 90 10.43 8.70 0.59
C THR A 90 11.31 7.56 1.12
N ASN A 91 12.55 7.48 0.68
CA ASN A 91 13.47 6.41 1.08
C ASN A 91 14.80 6.94 1.68
N ASP A 92 15.10 8.23 1.54
CA ASP A 92 16.27 8.86 2.13
C ASP A 92 15.85 9.79 3.28
N PRO A 93 16.26 9.51 4.54
CA PRO A 93 15.93 10.36 5.69
C PRO A 93 16.72 11.67 5.73
N HIS A 94 17.84 11.75 5.00
CA HIS A 94 18.74 12.92 5.02
C HIS A 94 19.25 13.27 3.62
N PRO A 95 18.35 13.56 2.66
CA PRO A 95 18.72 13.72 1.25
C PRO A 95 19.68 14.89 1.03
N ARG A 96 20.73 14.65 0.25
CA ARG A 96 21.67 15.67 -0.23
C ARG A 96 22.03 15.38 -1.68
N SER A 97 22.09 16.42 -2.50
CA SER A 97 22.52 16.28 -3.89
C SER A 97 23.91 15.65 -3.98
N GLY A 98 24.03 14.63 -4.83
CA GLY A 98 25.30 13.90 -5.03
C GLY A 98 25.68 12.92 -3.91
N SER A 99 24.85 12.75 -2.89
CA SER A 99 25.02 11.75 -1.83
C SER A 99 23.97 10.67 -1.99
N HIS A 100 24.37 9.41 -1.95
CA HIS A 100 23.49 8.25 -2.04
C HIS A 100 23.79 7.30 -0.89
N LEU A 101 22.73 6.74 -0.30
CA LEU A 101 22.88 5.72 0.74
C LEU A 101 23.33 4.40 0.10
N ALA A 102 24.22 3.66 0.78
CA ALA A 102 24.56 2.31 0.38
C ALA A 102 23.39 1.33 0.54
N GLU A 103 22.53 1.57 1.55
CA GLU A 103 21.30 0.83 1.77
C GLU A 103 20.22 1.80 2.28
N TYR A 104 19.03 1.71 1.67
CA TYR A 104 17.87 2.54 2.06
C TYR A 104 17.07 1.89 3.18
N PRO A 105 16.53 2.67 4.13
CA PRO A 105 15.62 2.17 5.17
C PRO A 105 14.43 1.45 4.54
N ARG A 106 14.05 0.30 5.12
CA ARG A 106 12.97 -0.53 4.61
C ARG A 106 11.62 -0.04 5.11
N THR A 107 10.77 0.41 4.20
CA THR A 107 9.37 0.76 4.46
C THR A 107 8.48 -0.42 4.11
N LEU A 108 7.62 -0.83 5.04
CA LEU A 108 6.70 -1.95 4.87
C LEU A 108 5.26 -1.47 5.01
N VAL A 109 4.47 -1.66 3.96
CA VAL A 109 3.01 -1.49 4.00
C VAL A 109 2.39 -2.87 4.01
N LYS A 110 1.73 -3.21 5.13
CA LYS A 110 1.16 -4.53 5.34
C LYS A 110 -0.16 -4.71 4.61
N GLU A 111 -0.57 -5.98 4.56
CA GLU A 111 -1.75 -6.46 3.83
C GLU A 111 -2.97 -5.56 4.01
N TRP A 112 -3.64 -5.27 2.90
CA TRP A 112 -4.91 -4.53 2.84
C TRP A 112 -4.87 -3.12 3.45
N ALA A 113 -3.71 -2.58 3.75
CA ALA A 113 -3.62 -1.18 4.14
C ALA A 113 -3.96 -0.25 2.97
N SER A 114 -4.55 0.90 3.29
CA SER A 114 -4.98 1.90 2.30
C SER A 114 -4.35 3.25 2.58
N LEU A 115 -3.69 3.81 1.58
CA LEU A 115 -3.10 5.15 1.64
C LEU A 115 -3.94 6.11 0.81
N GLY A 116 -4.48 7.13 1.45
CA GLY A 116 -5.29 8.18 0.81
C GLY A 116 -4.47 9.06 -0.13
N ALA A 117 -5.17 9.74 -1.04
CA ALA A 117 -4.57 10.61 -2.04
C ALA A 117 -3.60 11.63 -1.42
N GLY A 118 -2.41 11.78 -2.01
CA GLY A 118 -1.40 12.74 -1.58
C GLY A 118 -0.80 12.50 -0.20
N ALA A 119 -1.01 11.33 0.41
CA ALA A 119 -0.33 10.98 1.66
C ALA A 119 1.18 10.88 1.44
N ILE A 120 1.95 11.24 2.47
CA ILE A 120 3.42 11.17 2.45
C ILE A 120 3.86 10.14 3.48
N VAL A 121 4.76 9.25 3.09
CA VAL A 121 5.30 8.20 3.96
C VAL A 121 6.81 8.38 4.10
N LEU A 122 7.28 8.62 5.33
CA LEU A 122 8.70 8.77 5.62
C LEU A 122 9.45 7.43 5.57
N PRO A 123 10.78 7.44 5.40
CA PRO A 123 11.58 6.25 5.26
C PRO A 123 11.54 5.36 6.50
N GLY A 124 11.54 4.04 6.32
CA GLY A 124 11.73 3.07 7.39
C GLY A 124 10.49 2.79 8.24
N VAL A 125 9.33 3.40 7.94
CA VAL A 125 8.11 3.16 8.71
C VAL A 125 7.39 1.87 8.30
N ARG A 126 6.68 1.28 9.24
CA ARG A 126 5.77 0.17 9.00
C ARG A 126 4.32 0.63 9.15
N ILE A 127 3.51 0.37 8.13
CA ILE A 127 2.05 0.61 8.16
C ILE A 127 1.36 -0.73 8.36
N GLY A 128 0.57 -0.84 9.42
CA GLY A 128 -0.10 -2.07 9.87
C GLY A 128 -1.19 -2.54 8.90
N ARG A 129 -1.61 -3.80 9.08
CA ARG A 129 -2.67 -4.43 8.27
C ARG A 129 -3.96 -3.67 8.37
N TYR A 130 -4.67 -3.52 7.26
CA TYR A 130 -5.94 -2.80 7.17
C TYR A 130 -5.89 -1.35 7.66
N ALA A 131 -4.73 -0.81 8.01
CA ALA A 131 -4.62 0.59 8.40
C ALA A 131 -5.08 1.51 7.26
N MET A 132 -5.73 2.59 7.62
CA MET A 132 -6.18 3.61 6.67
C MET A 132 -5.49 4.93 6.96
N ILE A 133 -4.70 5.38 6.00
CA ILE A 133 -4.04 6.68 6.03
C ILE A 133 -4.90 7.66 5.25
N GLY A 134 -5.39 8.69 5.91
CA GLY A 134 -6.23 9.72 5.28
C GLY A 134 -5.48 10.53 4.22
N ALA A 135 -6.24 11.12 3.29
CA ALA A 135 -5.66 11.95 2.24
C ALA A 135 -4.81 13.10 2.82
N GLY A 136 -3.65 13.34 2.23
CA GLY A 136 -2.70 14.38 2.65
C GLY A 136 -2.02 14.15 4.01
N ALA A 137 -2.20 13.01 4.65
CA ALA A 137 -1.54 12.72 5.92
C ALA A 137 -0.04 12.46 5.73
N VAL A 138 0.78 12.84 6.72
CA VAL A 138 2.23 12.61 6.74
C VAL A 138 2.57 11.57 7.80
N VAL A 139 2.90 10.36 7.35
CA VAL A 139 3.25 9.23 8.22
C VAL A 139 4.72 9.34 8.63
N THR A 140 4.96 9.60 9.91
CA THR A 140 6.30 9.87 10.47
C THR A 140 6.79 8.78 11.43
N ALA A 141 5.95 7.79 11.74
CA ALA A 141 6.24 6.68 12.66
C ALA A 141 5.39 5.46 12.28
N ASP A 142 5.70 4.31 12.86
CA ASP A 142 4.95 3.07 12.67
C ASP A 142 3.47 3.24 13.01
N ILE A 143 2.63 2.60 12.21
CA ILE A 143 1.17 2.61 12.33
C ILE A 143 0.67 1.22 12.70
N GLU A 144 -0.21 1.16 13.69
CA GLU A 144 -0.81 -0.08 14.18
C GLU A 144 -1.78 -0.67 13.16
N ASP A 145 -2.02 -1.98 13.26
CA ASP A 145 -3.05 -2.67 12.46
C ASP A 145 -4.42 -2.01 12.69
N PHE A 146 -5.21 -1.84 11.64
CA PHE A 146 -6.55 -1.21 11.63
C PHE A 146 -6.61 0.27 12.04
N ALA A 147 -5.50 0.96 12.26
CA ALA A 147 -5.52 2.35 12.66
C ALA A 147 -6.05 3.28 11.55
N LEU A 148 -6.87 4.26 11.94
CA LEU A 148 -7.25 5.39 11.10
C LEU A 148 -6.37 6.59 11.46
N VAL A 149 -5.54 7.02 10.51
CA VAL A 149 -4.53 8.08 10.70
C VAL A 149 -4.78 9.24 9.77
N VAL A 150 -4.78 10.46 10.29
CA VAL A 150 -4.94 11.69 9.52
C VAL A 150 -3.98 12.78 9.97
N GLY A 151 -3.77 13.80 9.15
CA GLY A 151 -3.08 15.04 9.49
C GLY A 151 -1.57 15.04 9.23
N ASN A 152 -0.94 16.16 9.53
CA ASN A 152 0.51 16.39 9.41
C ASN A 152 1.03 17.05 10.72
N PRO A 153 1.83 16.33 11.52
CA PRO A 153 2.16 14.91 11.40
C PRO A 153 0.93 14.02 11.60
N GLY A 154 0.94 12.83 10.97
CA GLY A 154 -0.15 11.85 11.07
C GLY A 154 -0.41 11.42 12.50
N ARG A 155 -1.69 11.42 12.91
CA ARG A 155 -2.12 10.97 14.24
C ARG A 155 -3.29 10.00 14.10
N ARG A 156 -3.27 8.94 14.90
CA ARG A 156 -4.39 8.02 14.96
C ARG A 156 -5.59 8.72 15.60
N ILE A 157 -6.70 8.76 14.88
CA ILE A 157 -7.97 9.35 15.33
C ILE A 157 -9.03 8.28 15.61
N GLY A 158 -8.76 7.02 15.32
CA GLY A 158 -9.69 5.92 15.51
C GLY A 158 -9.19 4.64 14.87
N TRP A 159 -10.14 3.78 14.56
CA TRP A 159 -9.90 2.47 13.99
C TRP A 159 -10.84 2.23 12.81
N VAL A 160 -10.43 1.38 11.87
CA VAL A 160 -11.23 1.00 10.71
C VAL A 160 -11.50 -0.50 10.68
N CYS A 161 -12.64 -0.84 10.15
CA CYS A 161 -13.03 -2.21 9.87
C CYS A 161 -12.28 -2.74 8.63
N VAL A 162 -12.16 -4.05 8.50
CA VAL A 162 -11.72 -4.72 7.27
C VAL A 162 -12.45 -4.21 6.02
N CYS A 163 -13.72 -3.82 6.13
CA CYS A 163 -14.49 -3.25 5.00
C CYS A 163 -14.16 -1.79 4.67
N GLY A 164 -13.29 -1.13 5.44
CA GLY A 164 -12.89 0.27 5.26
C GLY A 164 -13.70 1.29 6.07
N GLU A 165 -14.81 0.88 6.68
CA GLU A 165 -15.62 1.78 7.50
C GLU A 165 -15.04 2.00 8.90
N GLN A 166 -15.30 3.16 9.48
CA GLN A 166 -14.87 3.48 10.83
C GLN A 166 -15.52 2.55 11.87
N LEU A 167 -14.75 2.14 12.87
CA LEU A 167 -15.25 1.40 14.00
C LEU A 167 -15.83 2.35 15.05
N ILE A 168 -16.93 1.91 15.67
CA ILE A 168 -17.59 2.59 16.80
C ILE A 168 -17.18 1.87 18.07
N ASP A 169 -16.71 2.63 19.05
CA ASP A 169 -16.37 2.14 20.37
C ASP A 169 -17.66 1.85 21.16
N ALA A 170 -17.82 0.61 21.60
CA ALA A 170 -18.94 0.17 22.43
C ALA A 170 -18.43 -0.47 23.73
N GLY A 171 -17.31 0.05 24.27
CA GLY A 171 -16.65 -0.46 25.47
C GLY A 171 -15.56 -1.50 25.11
N ASP A 172 -15.71 -2.75 25.59
CA ASP A 172 -14.71 -3.80 25.35
C ASP A 172 -14.69 -4.31 23.89
N VAL A 173 -15.73 -4.01 23.14
CA VAL A 173 -15.91 -4.43 21.76
C VAL A 173 -16.12 -3.22 20.87
N LEU A 174 -15.46 -3.21 19.71
CA LEU A 174 -15.70 -2.22 18.66
C LEU A 174 -16.52 -2.87 17.55
N GLY A 175 -17.59 -2.17 17.11
CA GLY A 175 -18.47 -2.60 16.03
C GLY A 175 -18.21 -1.82 14.74
N CYS A 176 -18.47 -2.43 13.58
CA CYS A 176 -18.43 -1.73 12.33
C CYS A 176 -19.62 -0.77 12.16
N ARG A 177 -19.37 0.49 11.82
CA ARG A 177 -20.41 1.50 11.58
C ARG A 177 -21.39 1.11 10.46
N ALA A 178 -20.92 0.41 9.44
CA ALA A 178 -21.77 -0.10 8.36
C ALA A 178 -22.56 -1.37 8.69
N GLY A 179 -22.44 -1.92 9.92
CA GLY A 179 -23.17 -3.11 10.33
C GLY A 179 -22.73 -4.41 9.64
N CYS A 180 -21.51 -4.51 9.16
CA CYS A 180 -21.01 -5.66 8.40
C CYS A 180 -20.73 -6.92 9.23
N ARG A 181 -21.32 -7.05 10.42
CA ARG A 181 -21.22 -8.20 11.36
C ARG A 181 -19.79 -8.53 11.84
N ARG A 182 -18.79 -7.68 11.58
CA ARG A 182 -17.44 -7.82 12.12
C ARG A 182 -17.34 -7.10 13.47
N SER A 183 -16.68 -7.74 14.42
CA SER A 183 -16.41 -7.18 15.74
C SER A 183 -14.93 -7.26 16.07
N TYR A 184 -14.46 -6.32 16.88
CA TYR A 184 -13.06 -6.19 17.24
C TYR A 184 -12.94 -6.07 18.75
N ARG A 185 -11.83 -6.53 19.30
CA ARG A 185 -11.48 -6.35 20.71
C ARG A 185 -10.21 -5.56 20.84
N ARG A 186 -10.10 -4.79 21.90
CA ARG A 186 -8.85 -4.14 22.26
C ARG A 186 -7.80 -5.20 22.59
N SER A 187 -6.56 -4.96 22.16
CA SER A 187 -5.41 -5.81 22.41
C SER A 187 -4.20 -4.94 22.76
N GLU A 188 -3.14 -5.56 23.25
CA GLU A 188 -1.88 -4.87 23.49
C GLU A 188 -1.35 -4.30 22.15
N GLY A 189 -1.23 -2.96 22.07
CA GLY A 189 -0.81 -2.24 20.88
C GLY A 189 -1.88 -1.99 19.82
N GLY A 190 -3.19 -2.14 20.11
CA GLY A 190 -4.22 -1.80 19.14
C GLY A 190 -5.54 -2.53 19.29
N ILE A 191 -6.05 -3.08 18.19
CA ILE A 191 -7.25 -3.90 18.15
C ILE A 191 -7.01 -5.17 17.34
N ALA A 192 -7.81 -6.20 17.59
CA ALA A 192 -7.81 -7.44 16.83
C ALA A 192 -9.23 -7.83 16.40
N LEU A 193 -9.37 -8.43 15.23
CA LEU A 193 -10.63 -8.98 14.76
C LEU A 193 -11.07 -10.12 15.70
N ALA A 194 -12.24 -10.00 16.30
CA ALA A 194 -12.79 -10.96 17.26
C ALA A 194 -13.87 -11.86 16.63
N GLY A 195 -14.49 -11.44 15.54
CA GLY A 195 -15.52 -12.21 14.84
C GLY A 195 -15.75 -11.70 13.41
N GLY A 196 -16.18 -12.58 12.53
CA GLY A 196 -16.35 -12.31 11.10
C GLY A 196 -15.12 -12.66 10.27
N SER A 197 -15.22 -12.48 8.95
CA SER A 197 -14.14 -12.79 7.99
C SER A 197 -13.11 -11.66 7.92
N ALA A 198 -11.83 -12.01 7.83
CA ALA A 198 -10.74 -11.10 7.53
C ALA A 198 -10.63 -10.75 6.02
N ASP A 199 -11.35 -11.45 5.14
CA ASP A 199 -11.37 -11.09 3.71
C ASP A 199 -12.25 -9.84 3.50
N PRO A 200 -11.68 -8.71 3.02
CA PRO A 200 -12.46 -7.49 2.79
C PRO A 200 -13.52 -7.67 1.69
N ARG A 201 -13.38 -8.68 0.84
CA ARG A 201 -14.31 -9.00 -0.25
C ARG A 201 -15.50 -9.86 0.20
N SER A 202 -15.45 -10.43 1.40
CA SER A 202 -16.55 -11.21 2.01
C SER A 202 -17.50 -10.26 2.75
N ALA A 203 -18.34 -9.56 2.04
CA ALA A 203 -19.40 -8.71 2.62
C ALA A 203 -20.77 -9.37 2.52
#